data_bb4d5ef21b6c68f58c62895be57d57d9
#
_entry.id   bb4d5ef21b6c68f58c62895be57d57d9
#
_cell.length_a   1.000
_cell.length_b   1.000
_cell.length_c   1.000
_cell.angle_alpha   90.00
_cell.angle_beta   90.00
_cell.angle_gamma   90.00
#
_symmetry.space_group_name_H-M   'P 1'
#
loop_
_entity.id
_entity.type
_entity.pdbx_description
1 polymer ?
#
loop_
_entity_poly.entity_id
_entity_poly.type
_entity_poly.pdbx_seq_one_letter_code
_entity_poly.pdbx_strand_id
1 'polypeptide(L)'
;MDNGSATGISESKVNQYKGEAYFMLGFAYCELTAYYGDCVLNKGMTLDEAYVATRSPKNEVLAYAFECLDKAAEYLPNSYKGQQRPTKGAALGFKARFALFHEDWQTAVDAAQKCMDLGVYKLHDNYREMFQATSSPEFMFYFKGDLTLKKGYGFMENVRDFVIRKIGGHCNQSPSLELFCSYTCTDGLPIDKSPLYNPKDPFANRDPRLAMTIQPFKTKYSADYAEYEQSKKDGTFPEKYPDYITLGYEFNPSPYANTVYEVSTGKMVVNTDSKASNQHSAYNGLILRKFVKDDWKDFNNYNLKADNCYPYLRYAEVLMTYVEAKNEMGQCTQDDLDKTINLIRERAYRETGIAYPRVEVQSQEALRKIIRMDRRSEFAFEGIRYRDLLRWRIAEKSHNKSMYYLNRAWSNSANWNGLTGSESNIELSQDFITLLKNWDEGNYPIGGIPTIDENGLPNLAPMETAGYITTFYKMS
;
A
#
# COMPACT_ATOMS: atom_id res chain seq x y z
N MET A 1 32.39 2.95 -21.32
CA MET A 1 32.80 2.08 -20.20
C MET A 1 33.86 1.05 -20.55
N ASP A 2 33.99 0.71 -21.80
CA ASP A 2 34.99 -0.30 -22.24
C ASP A 2 36.46 0.16 -22.09
N ASN A 3 36.68 1.44 -21.91
CA ASN A 3 38.02 2.03 -21.66
C ASN A 3 38.34 2.24 -20.16
N GLY A 4 37.53 1.69 -19.24
CA GLY A 4 37.69 1.91 -17.79
C GLY A 4 39.02 1.42 -17.22
N SER A 5 39.57 0.32 -17.78
CA SER A 5 40.87 -0.22 -17.39
C SER A 5 42.05 0.73 -17.71
N ALA A 6 41.89 1.61 -18.69
CA ALA A 6 42.90 2.60 -19.03
C ALA A 6 43.05 3.74 -18.01
N THR A 7 42.11 3.85 -17.05
CA THR A 7 42.06 4.91 -16.04
C THR A 7 42.63 4.51 -14.69
N GLY A 8 43.22 3.31 -14.55
CA GLY A 8 43.73 2.80 -13.25
C GLY A 8 42.66 2.31 -12.28
N ILE A 9 41.39 2.25 -12.71
CA ILE A 9 40.29 1.70 -11.90
C ILE A 9 40.35 0.17 -11.96
N SER A 10 40.14 -0.52 -10.83
CA SER A 10 40.13 -1.99 -10.81
C SER A 10 39.02 -2.55 -11.70
N GLU A 11 39.28 -3.69 -12.34
CA GLU A 11 38.33 -4.39 -13.20
C GLU A 11 36.99 -4.66 -12.48
N SER A 12 37.05 -5.09 -11.22
CA SER A 12 35.85 -5.31 -10.38
C SER A 12 35.02 -4.04 -10.27
N LYS A 13 35.63 -2.87 -10.14
CA LYS A 13 34.91 -1.59 -10.06
C LYS A 13 34.34 -1.17 -11.41
N VAL A 14 35.05 -1.43 -12.48
CA VAL A 14 34.54 -1.22 -13.86
C VAL A 14 33.34 -2.10 -14.11
N ASN A 15 33.41 -3.38 -13.74
CA ASN A 15 32.30 -4.32 -13.88
C ASN A 15 31.07 -3.89 -13.04
N GLN A 16 31.28 -3.41 -11.81
CA GLN A 16 30.21 -2.85 -11.01
C GLN A 16 29.50 -1.69 -11.72
N TYR A 17 30.25 -0.72 -12.25
CA TYR A 17 29.66 0.42 -12.98
C TYR A 17 28.96 -0.01 -14.27
N LYS A 18 29.51 -0.99 -15.01
CA LYS A 18 28.82 -1.60 -16.16
C LYS A 18 27.48 -2.19 -15.74
N GLY A 19 27.47 -2.98 -14.65
CA GLY A 19 26.26 -3.57 -14.12
C GLY A 19 25.20 -2.53 -13.74
N GLU A 20 25.59 -1.45 -13.08
CA GLU A 20 24.68 -0.36 -12.72
C GLU A 20 24.13 0.35 -13.97
N ALA A 21 24.96 0.60 -14.99
CA ALA A 21 24.51 1.21 -16.24
C ALA A 21 23.54 0.30 -17.01
N TYR A 22 23.84 -1.00 -17.11
CA TYR A 22 22.94 -1.98 -17.72
C TYR A 22 21.61 -2.09 -16.94
N PHE A 23 21.67 -2.05 -15.60
CA PHE A 23 20.46 -2.04 -14.78
C PHE A 23 19.57 -0.85 -15.11
N MET A 24 20.13 0.37 -15.13
CA MET A 24 19.36 1.58 -15.41
C MET A 24 18.78 1.56 -16.83
N LEU A 25 19.56 1.08 -17.80
CA LEU A 25 19.12 0.98 -19.19
C LEU A 25 17.96 -0.03 -19.33
N GLY A 26 18.13 -1.23 -18.79
CA GLY A 26 17.10 -2.26 -18.80
C GLY A 26 15.84 -1.82 -18.08
N PHE A 27 15.98 -1.23 -16.90
CA PHE A 27 14.85 -0.70 -16.13
C PHE A 27 14.09 0.39 -16.90
N ALA A 28 14.80 1.37 -17.47
CA ALA A 28 14.17 2.46 -18.20
C ALA A 28 13.38 1.97 -19.42
N TYR A 29 13.92 1.03 -20.20
CA TYR A 29 13.20 0.46 -21.34
C TYR A 29 12.03 -0.42 -20.92
N CYS A 30 12.13 -1.14 -19.82
CA CYS A 30 10.99 -1.85 -19.26
C CYS A 30 9.85 -0.89 -18.87
N GLU A 31 10.16 0.24 -18.23
CA GLU A 31 9.17 1.27 -17.90
C GLU A 31 8.56 1.89 -19.17
N LEU A 32 9.38 2.24 -20.16
CA LEU A 32 8.90 2.80 -21.42
C LEU A 32 7.95 1.85 -22.14
N THR A 33 8.29 0.56 -22.23
CA THR A 33 7.43 -0.43 -22.88
C THR A 33 6.12 -0.65 -22.11
N ALA A 34 6.15 -0.56 -20.79
CA ALA A 34 4.97 -0.73 -19.95
C ALA A 34 3.96 0.43 -20.10
N TYR A 35 4.44 1.66 -20.31
CA TYR A 35 3.56 2.84 -20.43
C TYR A 35 3.22 3.20 -21.89
N TYR A 36 4.14 3.00 -22.82
CA TYR A 36 4.01 3.53 -24.18
C TYR A 36 3.97 2.45 -25.26
N GLY A 37 4.28 1.18 -24.91
CA GLY A 37 4.40 0.12 -25.90
C GLY A 37 5.64 0.30 -26.77
N ASP A 38 5.43 0.55 -28.07
CA ASP A 38 6.52 0.85 -29.01
C ASP A 38 7.21 2.16 -28.62
N CYS A 39 8.54 2.17 -28.58
CA CYS A 39 9.33 3.36 -28.27
C CYS A 39 10.66 3.35 -29.02
N VAL A 40 11.34 4.49 -29.06
CA VAL A 40 12.65 4.60 -29.72
C VAL A 40 13.67 3.77 -28.95
N LEU A 41 14.33 2.84 -29.64
CA LEU A 41 15.42 2.02 -29.09
C LEU A 41 16.77 2.63 -29.45
N ASN A 42 17.35 3.39 -28.52
CA ASN A 42 18.69 3.99 -28.70
C ASN A 42 19.76 3.03 -28.19
N LYS A 43 20.53 2.43 -29.10
CA LYS A 43 21.69 1.57 -28.82
C LYS A 43 23.03 2.26 -29.10
N GLY A 44 23.07 3.57 -28.90
CA GLY A 44 24.28 4.38 -29.18
C GLY A 44 24.10 5.37 -30.32
N MET A 45 22.86 5.76 -30.62
CA MET A 45 22.58 6.82 -31.61
C MET A 45 23.18 8.15 -31.16
N THR A 46 23.64 8.91 -32.12
CA THR A 46 23.94 10.32 -31.95
C THR A 46 22.64 11.11 -31.67
N LEU A 47 22.77 12.36 -31.23
CA LEU A 47 21.61 13.20 -31.00
C LEU A 47 20.80 13.42 -32.28
N ASP A 48 21.45 13.67 -33.40
CA ASP A 48 20.78 13.89 -34.70
C ASP A 48 20.05 12.63 -35.18
N GLU A 49 20.64 11.45 -35.02
CA GLU A 49 19.97 10.18 -35.32
C GLU A 49 18.75 9.95 -34.41
N ALA A 50 18.87 10.31 -33.15
CA ALA A 50 17.76 10.15 -32.20
C ALA A 50 16.56 11.07 -32.52
N TYR A 51 16.77 12.27 -33.06
CA TYR A 51 15.70 13.20 -33.47
C TYR A 51 14.86 12.67 -34.63
N VAL A 52 15.43 11.85 -35.52
CA VAL A 52 14.72 11.31 -36.68
C VAL A 52 14.38 9.82 -36.54
N ALA A 53 14.70 9.24 -35.38
CA ALA A 53 14.45 7.83 -35.11
C ALA A 53 12.93 7.54 -35.00
N THR A 54 12.55 6.42 -35.60
CA THR A 54 11.20 5.89 -35.47
C THR A 54 11.09 4.97 -34.27
N ARG A 55 9.85 4.69 -33.82
CA ARG A 55 9.61 3.73 -32.73
C ARG A 55 9.96 2.31 -33.19
N SER A 56 10.71 1.60 -32.38
CA SER A 56 10.90 0.16 -32.51
C SER A 56 9.75 -0.60 -31.90
N PRO A 57 9.40 -1.78 -32.44
CA PRO A 57 8.36 -2.63 -31.88
C PRO A 57 8.64 -2.96 -30.39
N LYS A 58 7.59 -2.94 -29.56
CA LYS A 58 7.67 -3.23 -28.13
C LYS A 58 8.49 -4.49 -27.82
N ASN A 59 8.27 -5.57 -28.56
CA ASN A 59 8.96 -6.84 -28.30
C ASN A 59 10.47 -6.76 -28.53
N GLU A 60 10.93 -5.98 -29.50
CA GLU A 60 12.36 -5.74 -29.73
C GLU A 60 12.98 -4.92 -28.58
N VAL A 61 12.28 -3.88 -28.14
CA VAL A 61 12.71 -3.04 -27.02
C VAL A 61 12.77 -3.86 -25.73
N LEU A 62 11.77 -4.69 -25.48
CA LEU A 62 11.69 -5.54 -24.30
C LEU A 62 12.79 -6.62 -24.29
N ALA A 63 13.06 -7.25 -25.43
CA ALA A 63 14.16 -8.20 -25.54
C ALA A 63 15.51 -7.57 -25.19
N TYR A 64 15.77 -6.35 -25.69
CA TYR A 64 16.97 -5.60 -25.33
C TYR A 64 16.99 -5.20 -23.85
N ALA A 65 15.87 -4.78 -23.31
CA ALA A 65 15.76 -4.45 -21.89
C ALA A 65 16.08 -5.65 -20.98
N PHE A 66 15.59 -6.84 -21.34
CA PHE A 66 15.88 -8.08 -20.62
C PHE A 66 17.33 -8.51 -20.75
N GLU A 67 17.92 -8.36 -21.94
CA GLU A 67 19.37 -8.57 -22.14
C GLU A 67 20.20 -7.64 -21.22
N CYS A 68 19.82 -6.37 -21.12
CA CYS A 68 20.47 -5.42 -20.22
C CYS A 68 20.33 -5.84 -18.74
N LEU A 69 19.14 -6.31 -18.32
CA LEU A 69 18.94 -6.79 -16.95
C LEU A 69 19.72 -8.09 -16.67
N ASP A 70 19.89 -8.97 -17.66
CA ASP A 70 20.74 -10.15 -17.54
C ASP A 70 22.21 -9.78 -17.36
N LYS A 71 22.74 -8.86 -18.18
CA LYS A 71 24.10 -8.31 -18.01
C LYS A 71 24.27 -7.60 -16.66
N ALA A 72 23.25 -6.87 -16.21
CA ALA A 72 23.24 -6.27 -14.88
C ALA A 72 23.36 -7.36 -13.79
N ALA A 73 22.57 -8.43 -13.89
CA ALA A 73 22.62 -9.55 -12.94
C ALA A 73 23.96 -10.30 -12.97
N GLU A 74 24.66 -10.32 -14.12
CA GLU A 74 26.01 -10.90 -14.23
C GLU A 74 27.05 -10.08 -13.48
N TYR A 75 27.05 -8.74 -13.66
CA TYR A 75 28.08 -7.85 -13.13
C TYR A 75 27.82 -7.35 -11.71
N LEU A 76 26.57 -7.28 -11.27
CA LEU A 76 26.23 -6.73 -9.96
C LEU A 76 26.43 -7.74 -8.85
N PRO A 77 26.88 -7.29 -7.64
CA PRO A 77 26.97 -8.14 -6.47
C PRO A 77 25.58 -8.44 -5.87
N ASN A 78 25.51 -9.42 -5.01
CA ASN A 78 24.31 -9.79 -4.28
C ASN A 78 23.89 -8.71 -3.27
N SER A 79 24.84 -7.97 -2.71
CA SER A 79 24.60 -6.91 -1.72
C SER A 79 25.70 -5.87 -1.71
N TYR A 80 25.40 -4.70 -1.13
CA TYR A 80 26.38 -3.64 -0.88
C TYR A 80 26.41 -3.31 0.62
N LYS A 81 27.61 -3.19 1.18
CA LYS A 81 27.77 -2.77 2.57
C LYS A 81 27.55 -1.27 2.71
N GLY A 82 26.43 -0.88 3.36
CA GLY A 82 26.13 0.51 3.68
C GLY A 82 25.82 1.44 2.49
N GLN A 83 25.62 0.88 1.29
CA GLN A 83 25.30 1.66 0.08
C GLN A 83 24.00 1.20 -0.57
N GLN A 84 23.22 2.15 -1.04
CA GLN A 84 22.01 1.88 -1.81
C GLN A 84 22.33 1.92 -3.29
N ARG A 85 22.56 0.77 -3.86
CA ARG A 85 22.85 0.58 -5.28
C ARG A 85 22.07 -0.62 -5.78
N PRO A 86 21.76 -0.69 -7.07
CA PRO A 86 21.11 -1.86 -7.64
C PRO A 86 21.97 -3.11 -7.44
N THR A 87 21.32 -4.20 -7.03
CA THR A 87 21.93 -5.51 -6.77
C THR A 87 21.59 -6.50 -7.88
N LYS A 88 22.28 -7.65 -7.92
CA LYS A 88 21.90 -8.78 -8.77
C LYS A 88 20.42 -9.16 -8.60
N GLY A 89 19.97 -9.26 -7.35
CA GLY A 89 18.57 -9.60 -7.08
C GLY A 89 17.59 -8.54 -7.55
N ALA A 90 17.93 -7.24 -7.47
CA ALA A 90 17.10 -6.19 -8.02
C ALA A 90 16.93 -6.31 -9.53
N ALA A 91 18.01 -6.62 -10.26
CA ALA A 91 17.95 -6.83 -11.72
C ALA A 91 17.05 -8.02 -12.09
N LEU A 92 17.20 -9.15 -11.39
CA LEU A 92 16.35 -10.33 -11.58
C LEU A 92 14.90 -10.08 -11.22
N GLY A 93 14.65 -9.39 -10.11
CA GLY A 93 13.29 -9.06 -9.65
C GLY A 93 12.57 -8.11 -10.61
N PHE A 94 13.25 -7.10 -11.16
CA PHE A 94 12.65 -6.24 -12.19
C PHE A 94 12.41 -7.00 -13.51
N LYS A 95 13.32 -7.87 -13.91
CA LYS A 95 13.08 -8.74 -15.08
C LYS A 95 11.83 -9.59 -14.86
N ALA A 96 11.68 -10.20 -13.70
CA ALA A 96 10.49 -10.98 -13.34
C ALA A 96 9.21 -10.13 -13.38
N ARG A 97 9.22 -8.95 -12.77
CA ARG A 97 8.07 -8.00 -12.76
C ARG A 97 7.62 -7.66 -14.18
N PHE A 98 8.54 -7.26 -15.04
CA PHE A 98 8.19 -6.80 -16.37
C PHE A 98 7.87 -7.96 -17.33
N ALA A 99 8.48 -9.12 -17.16
CA ALA A 99 8.07 -10.33 -17.85
C ALA A 99 6.62 -10.71 -17.49
N LEU A 100 6.27 -10.68 -16.19
CA LEU A 100 4.89 -10.88 -15.73
C LEU A 100 3.94 -9.83 -16.33
N PHE A 101 4.35 -8.56 -16.36
CA PHE A 101 3.53 -7.48 -16.92
C PHE A 101 3.21 -7.71 -18.41
N HIS A 102 4.17 -8.23 -19.17
CA HIS A 102 4.03 -8.49 -20.59
C HIS A 102 3.53 -9.92 -20.93
N GLU A 103 3.08 -10.67 -19.93
CA GLU A 103 2.54 -12.03 -20.05
C GLU A 103 3.59 -13.04 -20.59
N ASP A 104 4.89 -12.74 -20.42
CA ASP A 104 5.99 -13.68 -20.67
C ASP A 104 6.22 -14.53 -19.40
N TRP A 105 5.31 -15.49 -19.21
CA TRP A 105 5.23 -16.28 -17.98
C TRP A 105 6.49 -17.09 -17.71
N GLN A 106 7.09 -17.69 -18.76
CA GLN A 106 8.30 -18.49 -18.58
C GLN A 106 9.48 -17.62 -18.13
N THR A 107 9.71 -16.48 -18.77
CA THR A 107 10.76 -15.54 -18.35
C THR A 107 10.52 -15.01 -16.94
N ALA A 108 9.24 -14.77 -16.58
CA ALA A 108 8.88 -14.33 -15.22
C ALA A 108 9.23 -15.40 -14.17
N VAL A 109 8.89 -16.67 -14.42
CA VAL A 109 9.24 -17.81 -13.55
C VAL A 109 10.75 -17.95 -13.42
N ASP A 110 11.48 -17.97 -14.54
CA ASP A 110 12.93 -18.19 -14.55
C ASP A 110 13.68 -17.09 -13.82
N ALA A 111 13.30 -15.83 -14.04
CA ALA A 111 13.93 -14.69 -13.36
C ALA A 111 13.60 -14.66 -11.86
N ALA A 112 12.34 -14.94 -11.49
CA ALA A 112 11.94 -15.01 -10.09
C ALA A 112 12.64 -16.18 -9.38
N GLN A 113 12.71 -17.36 -9.98
CA GLN A 113 13.41 -18.53 -9.43
C GLN A 113 14.90 -18.23 -9.21
N LYS A 114 15.59 -17.68 -10.21
CA LYS A 114 16.99 -17.26 -10.07
C LYS A 114 17.20 -16.26 -8.93
N CYS A 115 16.23 -15.36 -8.72
CA CYS A 115 16.26 -14.42 -7.61
C CYS A 115 16.08 -15.12 -6.25
N MET A 116 15.15 -16.06 -6.16
CA MET A 116 14.92 -16.87 -4.95
C MET A 116 16.15 -17.70 -4.61
N ASP A 117 16.79 -18.31 -5.61
CA ASP A 117 17.99 -19.16 -5.45
C ASP A 117 19.22 -18.39 -4.97
N LEU A 118 19.24 -17.06 -5.04
CA LEU A 118 20.32 -16.27 -4.44
C LEU A 118 20.39 -16.44 -2.92
N GLY A 119 19.28 -16.76 -2.25
CA GLY A 119 19.21 -16.98 -0.82
C GLY A 119 19.56 -15.77 0.05
N VAL A 120 19.59 -14.56 -0.53
CA VAL A 120 20.01 -13.33 0.18
C VAL A 120 18.84 -12.49 0.69
N TYR A 121 17.64 -12.73 0.19
CA TYR A 121 16.44 -12.04 0.61
C TYR A 121 15.53 -12.95 1.43
N LYS A 122 14.80 -12.36 2.35
CA LYS A 122 13.74 -13.04 3.11
C LYS A 122 12.59 -12.07 3.39
N LEU A 123 11.40 -12.58 3.65
CA LEU A 123 10.30 -11.76 4.14
C LEU A 123 10.69 -11.11 5.47
N HIS A 124 10.31 -9.87 5.67
CA HIS A 124 10.41 -9.19 6.95
C HIS A 124 9.47 -9.87 7.95
N ASP A 125 9.90 -10.02 9.18
CA ASP A 125 9.16 -10.81 10.17
C ASP A 125 7.77 -10.23 10.47
N ASN A 126 7.65 -8.91 10.52
CA ASN A 126 6.37 -8.20 10.69
C ASN A 126 6.06 -7.35 9.46
N TYR A 127 4.85 -7.54 8.90
CA TYR A 127 4.40 -6.82 7.71
C TYR A 127 4.40 -5.29 7.88
N ARG A 128 3.86 -4.81 9.00
CA ARG A 128 3.72 -3.38 9.23
C ARG A 128 5.04 -2.70 9.58
N GLU A 129 5.84 -3.33 10.44
CA GLU A 129 7.14 -2.81 10.86
C GLU A 129 8.10 -2.61 9.69
N MET A 130 8.01 -3.46 8.67
CA MET A 130 8.80 -3.30 7.45
C MET A 130 8.62 -1.91 6.82
N PHE A 131 7.40 -1.38 6.79
CA PHE A 131 7.11 -0.07 6.22
C PHE A 131 7.48 1.11 7.11
N GLN A 132 7.85 0.84 8.34
CA GLN A 132 8.35 1.83 9.30
C GLN A 132 9.88 1.78 9.43
N ALA A 133 10.51 0.76 8.86
CA ALA A 133 11.93 0.49 9.00
C ALA A 133 12.79 1.36 8.06
N THR A 134 14.01 1.62 8.49
CA THR A 134 15.07 2.24 7.70
C THR A 134 15.90 1.23 6.90
N SER A 135 15.66 -0.07 7.13
CA SER A 135 16.24 -1.19 6.40
C SER A 135 15.40 -2.45 6.60
N SER A 136 15.43 -3.36 5.63
CA SER A 136 14.75 -4.65 5.72
C SER A 136 15.45 -5.70 4.86
N PRO A 137 15.51 -6.97 5.30
CA PRO A 137 15.99 -8.06 4.45
C PRO A 137 15.09 -8.35 3.25
N GLU A 138 13.90 -7.77 3.23
CA GLU A 138 12.94 -7.88 2.12
C GLU A 138 13.14 -6.82 1.04
N PHE A 139 13.80 -5.69 1.36
CA PHE A 139 14.01 -4.60 0.42
C PHE A 139 15.05 -4.97 -0.64
N MET A 140 14.67 -4.88 -1.90
CA MET A 140 15.53 -5.17 -3.05
C MET A 140 15.94 -3.89 -3.80
N PHE A 141 14.97 -2.99 -3.99
CA PHE A 141 15.19 -1.65 -4.54
C PHE A 141 14.22 -0.69 -3.86
N TYR A 142 14.74 0.40 -3.24
CA TYR A 142 13.92 1.25 -2.38
C TYR A 142 14.48 2.67 -2.28
N PHE A 143 13.59 3.59 -1.94
CA PHE A 143 13.96 4.97 -1.63
C PHE A 143 14.10 5.12 -0.13
N LYS A 144 15.22 5.71 0.31
CA LYS A 144 15.49 5.93 1.73
C LYS A 144 15.22 7.38 2.10
N GLY A 145 14.43 7.58 3.18
CA GLY A 145 14.37 8.84 3.87
C GLY A 145 15.65 9.11 4.66
N ASP A 146 16.08 10.35 4.75
CA ASP A 146 17.24 10.78 5.55
C ASP A 146 16.90 12.06 6.30
N LEU A 147 16.75 11.94 7.61
CA LEU A 147 16.41 13.07 8.48
C LEU A 147 17.57 14.08 8.58
N THR A 148 18.81 13.63 8.45
CA THR A 148 19.98 14.53 8.56
C THR A 148 20.12 15.41 7.33
N LEU A 149 19.80 14.87 6.18
CA LEU A 149 19.77 15.62 4.92
C LEU A 149 18.48 16.44 4.76
N LYS A 150 17.54 16.31 5.69
CA LYS A 150 16.21 16.94 5.63
C LYS A 150 15.49 16.66 4.31
N LYS A 151 15.69 15.48 3.75
CA LYS A 151 15.11 15.05 2.48
C LYS A 151 14.31 13.75 2.68
N GLY A 152 13.01 13.84 2.47
CA GLY A 152 12.21 12.72 2.06
C GLY A 152 12.30 12.56 0.55
N TYR A 153 12.14 11.38 0.02
CA TYR A 153 12.09 11.14 -1.42
C TYR A 153 10.70 10.61 -1.81
N GLY A 154 10.17 11.18 -2.90
CA GLY A 154 8.93 10.71 -3.51
C GLY A 154 7.74 10.73 -2.53
N PHE A 155 7.06 9.61 -2.45
CA PHE A 155 5.88 9.40 -1.62
C PHE A 155 6.07 9.81 -0.14
N MET A 156 7.25 9.58 0.44
CA MET A 156 7.51 9.85 1.84
C MET A 156 7.87 11.34 2.12
N GLU A 157 7.98 12.17 1.10
CA GLU A 157 8.19 13.61 1.30
C GLU A 157 6.97 14.28 1.91
N ASN A 158 5.78 13.76 1.61
CA ASN A 158 4.49 14.28 2.06
C ASN A 158 3.83 13.36 3.10
N VAL A 159 4.57 12.97 4.13
CA VAL A 159 4.03 12.14 5.22
C VAL A 159 2.73 12.71 5.80
N ARG A 160 2.57 14.04 5.79
CA ARG A 160 1.35 14.71 6.22
C ARG A 160 0.11 14.29 5.42
N ASP A 161 0.26 13.85 4.19
CA ASP A 161 -0.86 13.42 3.35
C ASP A 161 -1.46 12.08 3.80
N PHE A 162 -0.72 11.32 4.60
CA PHE A 162 -1.18 10.02 5.12
C PHE A 162 -1.68 10.08 6.56
N VAL A 163 -1.29 11.10 7.30
CA VAL A 163 -1.47 11.16 8.74
C VAL A 163 -2.78 11.87 9.07
N ILE A 164 -3.41 11.48 10.18
CA ILE A 164 -4.63 12.08 10.68
C ILE A 164 -4.44 13.57 10.98
N ARG A 165 -5.53 14.33 10.86
CA ARG A 165 -5.50 15.79 11.07
C ARG A 165 -5.08 16.17 12.47
N LYS A 166 -5.49 15.39 13.47
CA LYS A 166 -5.19 15.69 14.87
C LYS A 166 -3.70 15.77 15.17
N ILE A 167 -2.89 14.96 14.52
CA ILE A 167 -1.41 15.04 14.65
C ILE A 167 -0.76 15.91 13.57
N GLY A 168 -1.52 16.80 12.93
CA GLY A 168 -1.02 17.74 11.94
C GLY A 168 -1.04 17.25 10.50
N GLY A 169 -1.69 16.13 10.23
CA GLY A 169 -1.82 15.57 8.88
C GLY A 169 -2.89 16.25 8.02
N HIS A 170 -2.94 15.85 6.77
CA HIS A 170 -3.90 16.35 5.79
C HIS A 170 -4.88 15.29 5.29
N CYS A 171 -4.63 14.00 5.54
CA CYS A 171 -5.46 12.87 5.06
C CYS A 171 -5.80 12.92 3.57
N ASN A 172 -4.91 13.45 2.74
CA ASN A 172 -5.17 13.63 1.30
C ASN A 172 -5.16 12.30 0.54
N GLN A 173 -4.46 11.29 1.08
CA GLN A 173 -4.39 9.96 0.49
C GLN A 173 -5.10 8.96 1.40
N SER A 174 -6.37 8.76 1.13
CA SER A 174 -7.20 7.84 1.90
C SER A 174 -7.41 6.52 1.15
N PRO A 175 -7.45 5.38 1.88
CA PRO A 175 -7.86 4.10 1.31
C PRO A 175 -9.28 4.18 0.74
N SER A 176 -9.53 3.52 -0.39
CA SER A 176 -10.89 3.42 -0.92
C SER A 176 -11.70 2.35 -0.16
N LEU A 177 -13.03 2.51 -0.15
CA LEU A 177 -13.93 1.48 0.39
C LEU A 177 -13.81 0.16 -0.37
N GLU A 178 -13.50 0.21 -1.66
CA GLU A 178 -13.26 -1.00 -2.45
C GLU A 178 -11.99 -1.73 -2.00
N LEU A 179 -10.92 -1.02 -1.67
CA LEU A 179 -9.73 -1.64 -1.08
C LEU A 179 -10.10 -2.26 0.26
N PHE A 180 -10.81 -1.54 1.13
CA PHE A 180 -11.26 -2.04 2.42
C PHE A 180 -12.06 -3.35 2.29
N CYS A 181 -13.02 -3.39 1.37
CA CYS A 181 -13.88 -4.55 1.14
C CYS A 181 -13.15 -5.70 0.44
N SER A 182 -12.03 -5.46 -0.24
CA SER A 182 -11.30 -6.50 -0.97
C SER A 182 -10.46 -7.43 -0.09
N TYR A 183 -10.17 -7.05 1.14
CA TYR A 183 -9.50 -7.96 2.08
C TYR A 183 -10.40 -9.13 2.42
N THR A 184 -9.83 -10.32 2.54
CA THR A 184 -10.55 -11.54 2.95
C THR A 184 -10.83 -11.55 4.45
N CYS A 185 -11.60 -12.53 4.90
CA CYS A 185 -11.68 -12.88 6.31
C CYS A 185 -10.56 -13.85 6.72
N THR A 186 -10.45 -14.13 8.01
CA THR A 186 -9.39 -15.01 8.56
C THR A 186 -9.48 -16.46 8.10
N ASP A 187 -10.62 -16.86 7.56
CA ASP A 187 -10.82 -18.16 6.87
C ASP A 187 -10.33 -18.15 5.41
N GLY A 188 -9.83 -17.02 4.92
CA GLY A 188 -9.35 -16.84 3.55
C GLY A 188 -10.45 -16.59 2.52
N LEU A 189 -11.71 -16.55 2.94
CA LEU A 189 -12.84 -16.28 2.06
C LEU A 189 -13.10 -14.76 1.91
N PRO A 190 -13.61 -14.33 0.74
CA PRO A 190 -14.11 -12.97 0.56
C PRO A 190 -15.27 -12.68 1.52
N ILE A 191 -15.49 -11.40 1.84
CA ILE A 191 -16.49 -10.96 2.81
C ILE A 191 -17.93 -11.36 2.45
N ASP A 192 -18.24 -11.57 1.19
CA ASP A 192 -19.57 -12.04 0.73
C ASP A 192 -19.76 -13.56 0.83
N LYS A 193 -18.71 -14.30 1.16
CA LYS A 193 -18.72 -15.76 1.28
C LYS A 193 -18.38 -16.24 2.68
N SER A 194 -17.67 -15.42 3.45
CA SER A 194 -17.22 -15.80 4.77
C SER A 194 -18.34 -15.66 5.81
N PRO A 195 -18.66 -16.71 6.58
CA PRO A 195 -19.57 -16.60 7.72
C PRO A 195 -18.99 -15.80 8.89
N LEU A 196 -17.68 -15.50 8.85
CA LEU A 196 -16.98 -14.75 9.90
C LEU A 196 -17.13 -13.24 9.75
N TYR A 197 -17.57 -12.77 8.56
CA TYR A 197 -17.72 -11.34 8.34
C TYR A 197 -18.87 -10.75 9.16
N ASN A 198 -18.54 -9.74 9.95
CA ASN A 198 -19.53 -8.99 10.72
C ASN A 198 -19.60 -7.54 10.21
N PRO A 199 -20.69 -7.13 9.54
CA PRO A 199 -20.82 -5.75 9.05
C PRO A 199 -20.93 -4.72 10.18
N LYS A 200 -21.26 -5.13 11.42
CA LYS A 200 -21.28 -4.26 12.59
C LYS A 200 -19.90 -4.04 13.22
N ASP A 201 -18.97 -4.95 12.94
CA ASP A 201 -17.56 -4.83 13.31
C ASP A 201 -16.68 -5.22 12.12
N PRO A 202 -16.54 -4.32 11.15
CA PRO A 202 -15.99 -4.66 9.83
C PRO A 202 -14.47 -4.90 9.81
N PHE A 203 -13.78 -4.66 10.92
CA PHE A 203 -12.38 -5.03 11.09
C PHE A 203 -12.20 -6.39 11.77
N ALA A 204 -13.21 -6.89 12.47
CA ALA A 204 -13.13 -8.19 13.13
C ALA A 204 -13.07 -9.33 12.13
N ASN A 205 -12.30 -10.36 12.47
CA ASN A 205 -12.15 -11.58 11.68
C ASN A 205 -11.68 -11.35 10.22
N ARG A 206 -10.93 -10.28 9.98
CA ARG A 206 -10.37 -9.95 8.65
C ARG A 206 -8.90 -10.31 8.55
N ASP A 207 -8.43 -10.48 7.33
CA ASP A 207 -6.99 -10.60 7.04
C ASP A 207 -6.23 -9.52 7.82
N PRO A 208 -5.21 -9.90 8.62
CA PRO A 208 -4.50 -8.94 9.49
C PRO A 208 -3.90 -7.75 8.74
N ARG A 209 -3.57 -7.92 7.45
CA ARG A 209 -3.05 -6.84 6.60
C ARG A 209 -4.04 -5.69 6.45
N LEU A 210 -5.35 -5.93 6.63
CA LEU A 210 -6.34 -4.86 6.65
C LEU A 210 -6.03 -3.84 7.75
N ALA A 211 -5.96 -4.29 9.00
CA ALA A 211 -5.69 -3.41 10.14
C ALA A 211 -4.24 -2.85 10.16
N MET A 212 -3.33 -3.53 9.47
CA MET A 212 -1.95 -3.06 9.29
C MET A 212 -1.84 -1.99 8.18
N THR A 213 -2.78 -1.97 7.23
CA THR A 213 -2.81 -1.03 6.10
C THR A 213 -3.75 0.14 6.34
N ILE A 214 -4.92 -0.12 6.91
CA ILE A 214 -6.00 0.85 7.18
C ILE A 214 -6.17 0.96 8.67
N GLN A 215 -6.26 2.20 9.17
CA GLN A 215 -6.41 2.48 10.59
C GLN A 215 -7.75 1.94 11.12
N PRO A 216 -7.75 0.99 12.07
CA PRO A 216 -9.00 0.56 12.70
C PRO A 216 -9.70 1.70 13.43
N PHE A 217 -11.02 1.69 13.41
CA PHE A 217 -11.84 2.64 14.16
C PHE A 217 -11.57 2.52 15.66
N LYS A 218 -11.71 3.62 16.39
CA LYS A 218 -11.45 3.71 17.84
C LYS A 218 -10.03 3.30 18.25
N THR A 219 -9.07 3.28 17.33
CA THR A 219 -7.68 3.07 17.70
C THR A 219 -7.22 4.23 18.59
N LYS A 220 -6.69 3.87 19.73
CA LYS A 220 -6.01 4.83 20.60
C LYS A 220 -4.59 5.02 20.10
N TYR A 221 -4.29 6.25 19.70
CA TYR A 221 -2.92 6.61 19.37
C TYR A 221 -2.15 6.79 20.68
N SER A 222 -1.27 5.91 21.00
CA SER A 222 0.03 6.10 21.60
C SER A 222 0.57 4.90 22.35
N ALA A 223 1.87 4.72 22.26
CA ALA A 223 2.65 3.89 23.18
C ALA A 223 2.58 4.43 24.63
N ASP A 224 2.36 5.71 24.78
CA ASP A 224 2.37 6.41 26.06
C ASP A 224 0.96 6.51 26.71
N TYR A 225 -0.07 5.93 26.06
CA TYR A 225 -1.45 5.98 26.59
C TYR A 225 -1.54 5.33 27.96
N ALA A 226 -0.87 4.22 28.16
CA ALA A 226 -0.84 3.53 29.45
C ALA A 226 -0.14 4.38 30.52
N GLU A 227 0.97 5.03 30.17
CA GLU A 227 1.70 5.93 31.06
C GLU A 227 0.86 7.18 31.39
N TYR A 228 0.16 7.72 30.38
CA TYR A 228 -0.75 8.83 30.59
C TYR A 228 -1.94 8.46 31.48
N GLU A 229 -2.61 7.35 31.22
CA GLU A 229 -3.72 6.86 32.07
C GLU A 229 -3.24 6.62 33.51
N GLN A 230 -2.01 6.15 33.68
CA GLN A 230 -1.43 5.99 35.00
C GLN A 230 -1.13 7.34 35.66
N SER A 231 -0.50 8.29 34.96
CA SER A 231 -0.22 9.62 35.46
C SER A 231 -1.48 10.41 35.85
N LYS A 232 -2.57 10.19 35.14
CA LYS A 232 -3.89 10.74 35.47
C LYS A 232 -4.44 10.16 36.78
N LYS A 233 -4.30 8.84 36.99
CA LYS A 233 -4.69 8.17 38.24
C LYS A 233 -3.86 8.62 39.41
N ASP A 234 -2.57 8.85 39.18
CA ASP A 234 -1.60 9.22 40.21
C ASP A 234 -1.56 10.73 40.50
N GLY A 235 -2.32 11.54 39.74
CA GLY A 235 -2.31 12.99 39.86
C GLY A 235 -0.99 13.66 39.46
N THR A 236 -0.10 12.92 38.84
CA THR A 236 1.23 13.37 38.39
C THR A 236 1.21 13.79 36.92
N PHE A 237 0.27 14.62 36.55
CA PHE A 237 0.16 15.11 35.17
C PHE A 237 1.47 15.81 34.79
N PRO A 238 2.24 15.33 33.81
CA PRO A 238 3.49 15.99 33.51
C PRO A 238 3.23 17.32 32.82
N GLU A 239 3.75 18.42 33.33
CA GLU A 239 3.94 19.68 32.60
C GLU A 239 4.69 19.52 31.27
N LYS A 240 5.12 18.32 30.99
CA LYS A 240 6.08 17.93 29.97
C LYS A 240 5.50 17.37 28.68
N TYR A 241 4.20 17.13 28.60
CA TYR A 241 3.58 16.77 27.34
C TYR A 241 3.30 18.06 26.57
N PRO A 242 4.09 18.35 25.53
CA PRO A 242 3.82 19.49 24.68
C PRO A 242 2.40 19.37 24.13
N ASP A 243 1.82 20.45 23.66
CA ASP A 243 0.47 20.62 23.09
C ASP A 243 0.07 19.61 21.99
N TYR A 244 0.82 18.55 21.85
CA TYR A 244 0.66 17.54 20.84
C TYR A 244 0.35 16.18 21.40
N ILE A 245 -0.64 15.81 21.06
CA ILE A 245 -1.52 14.78 21.53
C ILE A 245 -1.61 13.66 20.54
N THR A 246 -0.54 12.97 20.42
CA THR A 246 -0.56 11.59 20.03
C THR A 246 -0.93 10.69 21.20
N LEU A 247 -0.99 11.23 22.37
CA LEU A 247 -1.16 10.52 23.63
C LEU A 247 -2.64 10.40 23.98
N GLY A 248 -3.23 9.29 23.54
CA GLY A 248 -4.57 8.95 23.97
C GLY A 248 -5.70 9.65 23.23
N TYR A 249 -5.45 10.08 22.01
CA TYR A 249 -6.51 10.50 21.12
C TYR A 249 -7.21 9.27 20.53
N GLU A 250 -8.49 9.16 20.73
CA GLU A 250 -9.28 8.11 20.09
C GLU A 250 -9.59 8.52 18.66
N PHE A 251 -9.06 7.78 17.69
CA PHE A 251 -9.38 7.99 16.30
C PHE A 251 -10.84 7.62 16.03
N ASN A 252 -11.65 8.61 15.72
CA ASN A 252 -13.02 8.42 15.31
C ASN A 252 -13.28 9.15 14.00
N PRO A 253 -13.21 8.46 12.87
CA PRO A 253 -13.44 9.04 11.55
C PRO A 253 -14.93 9.25 11.28
N SER A 254 -15.79 8.90 12.25
CA SER A 254 -17.21 9.11 12.11
C SER A 254 -17.43 10.57 11.72
N PRO A 255 -18.09 10.80 10.59
CA PRO A 255 -18.46 12.15 10.22
C PRO A 255 -19.30 12.86 11.25
N TYR A 256 -19.71 12.19 12.29
CA TYR A 256 -20.72 12.57 13.26
C TYR A 256 -20.21 12.75 14.68
N ALA A 257 -19.06 12.18 14.96
CA ALA A 257 -18.38 12.50 16.19
C ALA A 257 -17.81 13.92 16.07
N ASN A 258 -18.63 14.93 16.34
CA ASN A 258 -18.19 16.31 16.36
C ASN A 258 -17.14 16.55 17.42
N THR A 259 -17.14 15.73 18.46
CA THR A 259 -16.19 15.78 19.56
C THR A 259 -15.59 14.42 19.84
N VAL A 260 -14.35 14.43 20.31
CA VAL A 260 -13.61 13.27 20.80
C VAL A 260 -12.98 13.60 22.12
N TYR A 261 -12.75 12.57 22.94
CA TYR A 261 -12.04 12.75 24.18
C TYR A 261 -10.55 12.95 23.92
N GLU A 262 -10.05 14.08 24.38
CA GLU A 262 -8.63 14.39 24.33
C GLU A 262 -7.99 14.07 25.67
N VAL A 263 -7.16 13.05 25.67
CA VAL A 263 -6.59 12.49 26.89
C VAL A 263 -5.66 13.48 27.57
N SER A 264 -4.86 14.23 26.82
CA SER A 264 -3.92 15.21 27.37
C SER A 264 -4.59 16.35 28.16
N THR A 265 -5.81 16.73 27.78
CA THR A 265 -6.55 17.80 28.44
C THR A 265 -7.65 17.31 29.36
N GLY A 266 -7.98 16.01 29.25
CA GLY A 266 -9.11 15.43 29.97
C GLY A 266 -10.47 15.98 29.54
N LYS A 267 -10.59 16.54 28.34
CA LYS A 267 -11.78 17.25 27.86
C LYS A 267 -12.28 16.66 26.54
N MET A 268 -13.54 16.89 26.25
CA MET A 268 -14.08 16.72 24.91
C MET A 268 -13.63 17.91 24.06
N VAL A 269 -12.99 17.59 22.93
CA VAL A 269 -12.50 18.60 21.97
C VAL A 269 -13.10 18.34 20.59
N VAL A 270 -13.03 19.31 19.71
CA VAL A 270 -13.48 19.16 18.32
C VAL A 270 -12.74 18.01 17.63
N ASN A 271 -13.51 17.10 17.05
CA ASN A 271 -12.94 16.03 16.25
C ASN A 271 -12.46 16.55 14.89
N THR A 272 -11.19 16.89 14.80
CA THR A 272 -10.60 17.41 13.56
C THR A 272 -10.41 16.35 12.48
N ASP A 273 -10.55 15.07 12.80
CA ASP A 273 -10.52 13.97 11.83
C ASP A 273 -11.92 13.69 11.25
N SER A 274 -12.95 14.25 11.88
CA SER A 274 -14.28 14.25 11.31
C SER A 274 -14.37 15.20 10.14
N LYS A 275 -15.02 14.76 9.08
CA LYS A 275 -15.26 15.62 7.94
C LYS A 275 -16.15 16.83 8.27
N ALA A 276 -16.94 16.75 9.30
CA ALA A 276 -17.75 17.87 9.79
C ALA A 276 -16.91 19.08 10.14
N SER A 277 -15.72 18.87 10.61
CA SER A 277 -14.90 19.92 11.23
C SER A 277 -13.75 20.43 10.37
N ASN A 278 -13.36 19.71 9.30
CA ASN A 278 -12.16 20.11 8.55
C ASN A 278 -12.14 19.65 7.09
N GLN A 279 -11.57 20.50 6.24
CA GLN A 279 -11.31 20.17 4.84
C GLN A 279 -10.17 19.14 4.64
N HIS A 280 -9.31 18.96 5.63
CA HIS A 280 -8.17 18.03 5.62
C HIS A 280 -8.44 16.75 6.41
N SER A 281 -9.66 16.27 6.40
CA SER A 281 -10.04 15.03 7.07
C SER A 281 -10.22 13.89 6.05
N ALA A 282 -10.22 12.65 6.55
CA ALA A 282 -10.52 11.49 5.72
C ALA A 282 -11.94 11.55 5.16
N TYR A 283 -12.05 11.84 3.89
CA TYR A 283 -13.34 12.08 3.22
C TYR A 283 -14.27 10.87 3.23
N ASN A 284 -13.71 9.68 3.16
CA ASN A 284 -14.45 8.42 3.15
C ASN A 284 -14.46 7.69 4.49
N GLY A 285 -13.87 8.28 5.54
CA GLY A 285 -13.77 7.69 6.86
C GLY A 285 -12.65 6.68 7.03
N LEU A 286 -11.81 6.46 6.02
CA LEU A 286 -10.69 5.51 6.07
C LEU A 286 -9.36 6.26 6.02
N ILE A 287 -8.41 5.82 6.83
CA ILE A 287 -7.08 6.43 6.92
C ILE A 287 -6.01 5.38 6.71
N LEU A 288 -4.95 5.77 6.00
CA LEU A 288 -3.79 4.93 5.77
C LEU A 288 -2.98 4.78 7.07
N ARG A 289 -2.59 3.53 7.38
CA ARG A 289 -1.75 3.19 8.53
C ARG A 289 -0.39 2.62 8.12
N LYS A 290 -0.31 1.99 6.98
CA LYS A 290 0.81 1.14 6.55
C LYS A 290 2.20 1.76 6.73
N PHE A 291 2.36 3.03 6.40
CA PHE A 291 3.63 3.75 6.47
C PHE A 291 3.77 4.65 7.70
N VAL A 292 2.72 4.74 8.51
CA VAL A 292 2.66 5.66 9.65
C VAL A 292 3.27 4.99 10.86
N LYS A 293 4.27 5.62 11.47
CA LYS A 293 4.81 5.20 12.76
C LYS A 293 3.89 5.61 13.89
N ASP A 294 3.68 4.74 14.87
CA ASP A 294 2.78 5.03 15.99
C ASP A 294 3.37 6.07 16.98
N ASP A 295 4.69 6.26 16.93
CA ASP A 295 5.42 7.21 17.75
C ASP A 295 5.61 8.59 17.10
N TRP A 296 5.05 8.81 15.93
CA TRP A 296 5.13 10.11 15.29
C TRP A 296 4.36 11.16 16.08
N LYS A 297 5.08 12.21 16.44
CA LYS A 297 4.59 13.35 17.24
C LYS A 297 4.84 14.63 16.44
N ASP A 298 3.94 15.59 16.56
CA ASP A 298 4.11 16.97 16.09
C ASP A 298 4.45 17.17 14.59
N PHE A 299 3.44 16.98 13.74
CA PHE A 299 3.51 17.34 12.34
C PHE A 299 3.22 18.82 12.02
N ASN A 300 2.96 19.67 13.03
CA ASN A 300 2.65 21.08 12.80
C ASN A 300 3.84 21.90 12.32
N ASN A 301 5.02 21.46 12.62
CA ASN A 301 6.24 22.19 12.26
C ASN A 301 6.74 21.90 10.84
N TYR A 302 5.93 21.64 9.85
CA TYR A 302 6.28 21.46 8.42
C TYR A 302 7.60 20.72 8.10
N ASN A 303 8.38 20.38 9.11
CA ASN A 303 9.74 19.84 9.04
C ASN A 303 9.81 18.33 9.26
N LEU A 304 8.68 17.67 9.53
CA LEU A 304 8.68 16.23 9.74
C LEU A 304 8.82 15.50 8.42
N LYS A 305 9.98 14.93 8.28
CA LYS A 305 10.32 14.05 7.18
C LYS A 305 10.42 12.66 7.72
N ALA A 306 9.79 11.73 7.04
CA ALA A 306 9.92 10.34 7.39
C ALA A 306 11.30 9.82 7.00
N ASP A 307 11.88 9.01 7.86
CA ASP A 307 13.10 8.24 7.59
C ASP A 307 12.81 6.82 7.11
N ASN A 308 11.54 6.44 7.03
CA ASN A 308 11.13 5.15 6.50
C ASN A 308 11.65 4.98 5.07
N CYS A 309 11.97 3.74 4.74
CA CYS A 309 12.21 3.38 3.35
C CYS A 309 10.87 3.17 2.63
N TYR A 310 10.81 3.62 1.37
CA TYR A 310 9.72 3.25 0.47
C TYR A 310 10.21 2.14 -0.46
N PRO A 311 9.73 0.89 -0.31
CA PRO A 311 10.14 -0.21 -1.18
C PRO A 311 9.52 -0.04 -2.56
N TYR A 312 10.37 0.06 -3.58
CA TYR A 312 9.93 0.08 -4.98
C TYR A 312 9.90 -1.34 -5.58
N LEU A 313 10.77 -2.21 -5.08
CA LEU A 313 10.76 -3.65 -5.31
C LEU A 313 11.16 -4.36 -4.01
N ARG A 314 10.38 -5.35 -3.63
CA ARG A 314 10.65 -6.18 -2.46
C ARG A 314 10.40 -7.67 -2.73
N TYR A 315 10.99 -8.52 -1.91
CA TYR A 315 11.03 -9.95 -2.13
C TYR A 315 9.66 -10.62 -2.22
N ALA A 316 8.68 -10.17 -1.46
CA ALA A 316 7.31 -10.67 -1.59
C ALA A 316 6.74 -10.52 -3.01
N GLU A 317 7.15 -9.49 -3.76
CA GLU A 317 6.70 -9.33 -5.15
C GLU A 317 7.32 -10.38 -6.06
N VAL A 318 8.58 -10.77 -5.84
CA VAL A 318 9.22 -11.88 -6.57
C VAL A 318 8.46 -13.17 -6.33
N LEU A 319 8.11 -13.46 -5.06
CA LEU A 319 7.33 -14.64 -4.69
C LEU A 319 5.96 -14.65 -5.36
N MET A 320 5.24 -13.52 -5.32
CA MET A 320 3.92 -13.41 -5.95
C MET A 320 4.00 -13.43 -7.48
N THR A 321 5.06 -12.93 -8.07
CA THR A 321 5.32 -13.01 -9.51
C THR A 321 5.53 -14.45 -9.93
N TYR A 322 6.32 -15.19 -9.19
CA TYR A 322 6.59 -16.61 -9.44
C TYR A 322 5.29 -17.43 -9.44
N VAL A 323 4.51 -17.35 -8.36
CA VAL A 323 3.30 -18.17 -8.22
C VAL A 323 2.22 -17.79 -9.23
N GLU A 324 2.09 -16.50 -9.54
CA GLU A 324 1.13 -16.07 -10.56
C GLU A 324 1.50 -16.60 -11.95
N ALA A 325 2.76 -16.46 -12.35
CA ALA A 325 3.22 -16.97 -13.64
C ALA A 325 3.11 -18.50 -13.74
N LYS A 326 3.45 -19.23 -12.67
CA LYS A 326 3.25 -20.70 -12.59
C LYS A 326 1.78 -21.08 -12.74
N ASN A 327 0.88 -20.32 -12.12
CA ASN A 327 -0.55 -20.55 -12.27
C ASN A 327 -1.04 -20.27 -13.69
N GLU A 328 -0.61 -19.18 -14.32
CA GLU A 328 -1.02 -18.83 -15.68
C GLU A 328 -0.51 -19.84 -16.72
N MET A 329 0.59 -20.53 -16.44
CA MET A 329 1.07 -21.67 -17.23
C MET A 329 0.33 -23.00 -16.95
N GLY A 330 -0.56 -23.05 -15.95
CA GLY A 330 -1.20 -24.28 -15.50
C GLY A 330 -0.25 -25.27 -14.83
N GLN A 331 0.87 -24.80 -14.28
CA GLN A 331 1.96 -25.60 -13.71
C GLN A 331 2.15 -25.39 -12.19
N CYS A 332 1.22 -24.70 -11.55
CA CYS A 332 1.33 -24.39 -10.12
C CYS A 332 1.13 -25.66 -9.28
N THR A 333 2.13 -25.98 -8.45
CA THR A 333 2.13 -27.10 -7.52
C THR A 333 1.89 -26.65 -6.09
N GLN A 334 1.65 -27.58 -5.16
CA GLN A 334 1.54 -27.22 -3.73
C GLN A 334 2.86 -26.67 -3.19
N ASP A 335 3.99 -27.20 -3.61
CA ASP A 335 5.31 -26.67 -3.24
C ASP A 335 5.49 -25.22 -3.70
N ASP A 336 5.01 -24.89 -4.92
CA ASP A 336 5.03 -23.50 -5.40
C ASP A 336 4.17 -22.56 -4.54
N LEU A 337 3.00 -23.02 -4.09
CA LEU A 337 2.15 -22.28 -3.18
C LEU A 337 2.81 -22.11 -1.79
N ASP A 338 3.39 -23.18 -1.27
CA ASP A 338 3.97 -23.17 0.09
C ASP A 338 5.23 -22.29 0.19
N LYS A 339 6.08 -22.27 -0.84
CA LYS A 339 7.28 -21.42 -0.86
C LYS A 339 7.01 -19.97 -1.27
N THR A 340 5.75 -19.60 -1.57
CA THR A 340 5.40 -18.25 -2.04
C THR A 340 4.22 -17.67 -1.28
N ILE A 341 2.99 -17.81 -1.78
CA ILE A 341 1.79 -17.17 -1.22
C ILE A 341 1.51 -17.61 0.23
N ASN A 342 1.78 -18.89 0.56
CA ASN A 342 1.58 -19.39 1.92
C ASN A 342 2.58 -18.79 2.91
N LEU A 343 3.85 -18.57 2.51
CA LEU A 343 4.83 -17.84 3.34
C LEU A 343 4.39 -16.39 3.60
N ILE A 344 3.82 -15.72 2.59
CA ILE A 344 3.33 -14.35 2.71
C ILE A 344 2.16 -14.29 3.69
N ARG A 345 1.21 -15.24 3.58
CA ARG A 345 0.08 -15.35 4.51
C ARG A 345 0.55 -15.70 5.92
N GLU A 346 1.44 -16.67 6.06
CA GLU A 346 2.02 -17.03 7.35
C GLU A 346 2.63 -15.81 8.05
N ARG A 347 3.45 -15.01 7.33
CA ARG A 347 4.03 -13.79 7.87
C ARG A 347 2.97 -12.80 8.34
N ALA A 348 1.88 -12.61 7.57
CA ALA A 348 0.81 -11.69 7.92
C ALA A 348 0.05 -12.10 9.20
N TYR A 349 -0.06 -13.39 9.46
CA TYR A 349 -0.79 -13.96 10.60
C TYR A 349 0.09 -14.25 11.82
N ARG A 350 1.41 -14.18 11.71
CA ARG A 350 2.37 -14.64 12.73
C ARG A 350 2.10 -14.12 14.14
N GLU A 351 1.70 -12.87 14.27
CA GLU A 351 1.52 -12.24 15.58
C GLU A 351 0.04 -12.25 16.07
N THR A 352 -0.86 -12.84 15.31
CA THR A 352 -2.28 -12.79 15.64
C THR A 352 -2.74 -13.92 16.55
N GLY A 353 -1.96 -14.98 16.67
CA GLY A 353 -2.38 -16.23 17.32
C GLY A 353 -3.42 -17.04 16.52
N ILE A 354 -3.77 -16.59 15.31
CA ILE A 354 -4.71 -17.26 14.41
C ILE A 354 -3.93 -18.01 13.34
N ALA A 355 -4.32 -19.25 13.05
CA ALA A 355 -3.73 -19.99 11.95
C ALA A 355 -4.04 -19.28 10.61
N TYR A 356 -3.02 -19.12 9.77
CA TYR A 356 -3.25 -18.52 8.45
C TYR A 356 -4.07 -19.46 7.55
N PRO A 357 -4.94 -18.93 6.70
CA PRO A 357 -5.72 -19.73 5.75
C PRO A 357 -4.81 -20.22 4.62
N ARG A 358 -4.30 -21.44 4.74
CA ARG A 358 -3.40 -22.03 3.77
C ARG A 358 -4.08 -22.17 2.41
N VAL A 359 -3.40 -21.76 1.36
CA VAL A 359 -3.85 -21.96 -0.03
C VAL A 359 -3.42 -23.35 -0.49
N GLU A 360 -4.37 -24.12 -0.95
CA GLU A 360 -4.16 -25.44 -1.53
C GLU A 360 -4.38 -25.42 -3.05
N VAL A 361 -3.76 -26.39 -3.75
CA VAL A 361 -3.93 -26.53 -5.19
C VAL A 361 -5.41 -26.77 -5.53
N GLN A 362 -5.91 -25.98 -6.46
CA GLN A 362 -7.24 -26.05 -6.99
C GLN A 362 -7.24 -25.64 -8.48
N SER A 363 -8.38 -25.38 -9.08
CA SER A 363 -8.41 -24.97 -10.49
C SER A 363 -7.62 -23.69 -10.73
N GLN A 364 -7.04 -23.57 -11.92
CA GLN A 364 -6.27 -22.38 -12.34
C GLN A 364 -7.07 -21.09 -12.13
N GLU A 365 -8.37 -21.10 -12.41
CA GLU A 365 -9.25 -19.93 -12.23
C GLU A 365 -9.44 -19.56 -10.76
N ALA A 366 -9.64 -20.55 -9.91
CA ALA A 366 -9.80 -20.35 -8.47
C ALA A 366 -8.51 -19.81 -7.86
N LEU A 367 -7.35 -20.38 -8.22
CA LEU A 367 -6.04 -19.87 -7.80
C LEU A 367 -5.78 -18.46 -8.33
N ARG A 368 -6.14 -18.17 -9.58
CA ARG A 368 -6.01 -16.82 -10.17
C ARG A 368 -6.75 -15.79 -9.33
N LYS A 369 -7.97 -16.07 -8.92
CA LYS A 369 -8.75 -15.18 -8.04
C LYS A 369 -8.04 -14.96 -6.71
N ILE A 370 -7.60 -16.01 -6.06
CA ILE A 370 -6.90 -15.95 -4.76
C ILE A 370 -5.61 -15.13 -4.89
N ILE A 371 -4.77 -15.43 -5.88
CA ILE A 371 -3.50 -14.73 -6.12
C ILE A 371 -3.74 -13.23 -6.36
N ARG A 372 -4.73 -12.87 -7.18
CA ARG A 372 -5.08 -11.47 -7.45
C ARG A 372 -5.55 -10.71 -6.20
N MET A 373 -6.33 -11.37 -5.34
CA MET A 373 -6.79 -10.80 -4.08
C MET A 373 -5.63 -10.64 -3.09
N ASP A 374 -4.76 -11.64 -2.95
CA ASP A 374 -3.57 -11.55 -2.11
C ASP A 374 -2.60 -10.47 -2.59
N ARG A 375 -2.36 -10.35 -3.90
CA ARG A 375 -1.56 -9.25 -4.45
C ARG A 375 -2.14 -7.89 -4.08
N ARG A 376 -3.46 -7.72 -4.18
CA ARG A 376 -4.11 -6.46 -3.80
C ARG A 376 -3.92 -6.13 -2.32
N SER A 377 -4.08 -7.12 -1.44
CA SER A 377 -3.93 -6.97 0.00
C SER A 377 -2.48 -6.71 0.40
N GLU A 378 -1.55 -7.44 -0.20
CA GLU A 378 -0.12 -7.38 0.09
C GLU A 378 0.51 -6.05 -0.37
N PHE A 379 0.18 -5.61 -1.59
CA PHE A 379 0.84 -4.47 -2.24
C PHE A 379 0.01 -3.19 -2.24
N ALA A 380 -0.99 -3.08 -1.37
CA ALA A 380 -1.76 -1.85 -1.23
C ALA A 380 -0.83 -0.66 -0.97
N PHE A 381 -1.01 0.44 -1.71
CA PHE A 381 -0.21 1.67 -1.66
C PHE A 381 1.27 1.54 -2.09
N GLU A 382 1.65 0.48 -2.80
CA GLU A 382 3.01 0.32 -3.32
C GLU A 382 3.15 0.60 -4.83
N GLY A 383 2.15 1.22 -5.44
CA GLY A 383 2.18 1.62 -6.85
C GLY A 383 2.01 0.48 -7.87
N ILE A 384 1.76 -0.75 -7.42
CA ILE A 384 1.67 -1.94 -8.29
C ILE A 384 0.29 -2.08 -8.93
N ARG A 385 -0.78 -1.67 -8.24
CA ARG A 385 -2.17 -1.94 -8.63
C ARG A 385 -2.53 -1.52 -10.04
N TYR A 386 -2.09 -0.34 -10.48
CA TYR A 386 -2.39 0.16 -11.83
C TYR A 386 -1.89 -0.81 -12.92
N ARG A 387 -0.67 -1.28 -12.79
CA ARG A 387 -0.09 -2.25 -13.73
C ARG A 387 -0.82 -3.59 -13.69
N ASP A 388 -1.18 -4.06 -12.52
CA ASP A 388 -1.96 -5.29 -12.37
C ASP A 388 -3.32 -5.18 -13.07
N LEU A 389 -4.03 -4.05 -12.93
CA LEU A 389 -5.30 -3.82 -13.60
C LEU A 389 -5.18 -3.81 -15.13
N LEU A 390 -4.11 -3.20 -15.65
CA LEU A 390 -3.84 -3.15 -17.10
C LEU A 390 -3.55 -4.55 -17.67
N ARG A 391 -2.59 -5.27 -17.09
CA ARG A 391 -2.21 -6.61 -17.59
C ARG A 391 -3.31 -7.65 -17.41
N TRP A 392 -4.15 -7.53 -16.38
CA TRP A 392 -5.33 -8.38 -16.21
C TRP A 392 -6.51 -7.95 -17.07
N ARG A 393 -6.41 -6.84 -17.82
CA ARG A 393 -7.45 -6.27 -18.68
C ARG A 393 -8.77 -6.01 -17.95
N ILE A 394 -8.67 -5.57 -16.70
CA ILE A 394 -9.82 -5.24 -15.85
C ILE A 394 -9.81 -3.77 -15.37
N ALA A 395 -8.94 -2.95 -15.94
CA ALA A 395 -8.83 -1.53 -15.58
C ALA A 395 -10.17 -0.80 -15.80
N GLU A 396 -10.84 -1.05 -16.92
CA GLU A 396 -12.15 -0.46 -17.23
C GLU A 396 -13.20 -0.88 -16.19
N LYS A 397 -13.28 -2.19 -15.86
CA LYS A 397 -14.19 -2.68 -14.81
C LYS A 397 -13.90 -2.07 -13.44
N SER A 398 -12.62 -1.82 -13.12
CA SER A 398 -12.20 -1.29 -11.84
C SER A 398 -12.42 0.22 -11.72
N HIS A 399 -12.18 0.98 -12.82
CA HIS A 399 -12.22 2.44 -12.79
C HIS A 399 -13.57 3.02 -13.24
N ASN A 400 -14.34 2.28 -14.03
CA ASN A 400 -15.68 2.70 -14.44
C ASN A 400 -16.73 2.39 -13.37
N LYS A 401 -16.45 2.80 -12.13
CA LYS A 401 -17.33 2.62 -10.98
C LYS A 401 -17.49 3.93 -10.22
N SER A 402 -18.63 4.08 -9.59
CA SER A 402 -18.87 5.20 -8.67
C SER A 402 -17.85 5.17 -7.53
N MET A 403 -17.41 6.32 -7.10
CA MET A 403 -16.62 6.48 -5.89
C MET A 403 -17.55 6.74 -4.71
N TYR A 404 -17.28 6.07 -3.62
CA TYR A 404 -18.14 6.07 -2.45
C TYR A 404 -17.42 6.57 -1.21
N TYR A 405 -18.20 7.13 -0.31
CA TYR A 405 -17.80 7.36 1.07
C TYR A 405 -18.80 6.77 2.05
N LEU A 406 -18.35 6.59 3.26
CA LEU A 406 -19.25 6.40 4.39
C LEU A 406 -20.25 7.55 4.43
N ASN A 407 -21.52 7.24 4.70
CA ASN A 407 -22.63 8.16 4.48
C ASN A 407 -22.43 9.53 5.15
N ARG A 408 -22.90 10.55 4.45
CA ARG A 408 -22.84 11.93 4.88
C ARG A 408 -24.18 12.59 4.64
N ALA A 409 -25.02 12.58 5.61
CA ALA A 409 -26.27 13.35 5.52
C ALA A 409 -26.05 14.87 5.38
N TRP A 410 -24.83 15.33 5.60
CA TRP A 410 -24.46 16.74 5.56
C TRP A 410 -23.49 17.10 4.45
N SER A 411 -23.40 16.31 3.42
CA SER A 411 -22.69 16.65 2.17
C SER A 411 -23.40 17.74 1.36
N ASN A 412 -24.38 18.41 1.94
CA ASN A 412 -24.88 19.62 1.33
C ASN A 412 -23.76 20.67 1.36
N SER A 413 -23.18 20.93 0.21
CA SER A 413 -21.99 21.78 0.04
C SER A 413 -22.14 23.19 0.60
N ALA A 414 -23.38 23.66 0.79
CA ALA A 414 -23.67 24.96 1.39
C ALA A 414 -23.30 25.04 2.90
N ASN A 415 -23.25 23.92 3.59
CA ASN A 415 -22.99 23.88 5.04
C ASN A 415 -21.52 23.61 5.38
N TRP A 416 -20.67 23.50 4.39
CA TRP A 416 -19.26 23.14 4.55
C TRP A 416 -18.38 24.22 5.15
N ASN A 417 -18.69 25.47 4.81
CA ASN A 417 -17.84 26.61 5.13
C ASN A 417 -18.09 27.18 6.54
N GLY A 418 -19.00 26.62 7.31
CA GLY A 418 -19.43 27.19 8.57
C GLY A 418 -19.33 26.29 9.79
N LEU A 419 -18.94 25.02 9.63
CA LEU A 419 -18.85 24.10 10.79
C LEU A 419 -17.53 24.24 11.51
N THR A 420 -17.38 25.33 12.20
CA THR A 420 -16.42 25.46 13.28
C THR A 420 -17.08 24.92 14.54
N GLY A 421 -16.88 23.67 14.89
CA GLY A 421 -17.13 23.01 16.18
C GLY A 421 -18.26 23.42 17.13
N SER A 422 -18.92 24.54 16.88
CA SER A 422 -19.96 25.12 17.70
C SER A 422 -21.35 25.15 17.03
N GLU A 423 -21.47 24.70 15.79
CA GLU A 423 -22.71 24.91 15.05
C GLU A 423 -23.59 23.68 15.08
N SER A 424 -24.40 23.66 16.09
CA SER A 424 -25.48 22.70 16.35
C SER A 424 -26.70 22.84 15.41
N ASN A 425 -26.61 23.61 14.31
CA ASN A 425 -27.77 24.03 13.55
C ASN A 425 -27.98 23.27 12.22
N ILE A 426 -27.33 22.12 12.04
CA ILE A 426 -27.68 21.27 10.91
C ILE A 426 -28.89 20.43 11.31
N GLU A 427 -30.02 20.68 10.68
CA GLU A 427 -31.16 19.77 10.77
C GLU A 427 -30.78 18.44 10.10
N LEU A 428 -30.42 17.49 10.93
CA LEU A 428 -30.17 16.12 10.50
C LEU A 428 -31.51 15.42 10.29
N SER A 429 -31.65 14.66 9.21
CA SER A 429 -32.82 13.80 9.05
C SER A 429 -32.88 12.77 10.20
N GLN A 430 -34.09 12.33 10.57
CA GLN A 430 -34.27 11.35 11.64
C GLN A 430 -33.59 10.03 11.35
N ASP A 431 -33.57 9.59 10.10
CA ASP A 431 -32.87 8.38 9.65
C ASP A 431 -31.36 8.50 9.87
N PHE A 432 -30.85 9.67 9.70
CA PHE A 432 -29.46 9.99 9.90
C PHE A 432 -29.07 10.06 11.38
N ILE A 433 -29.90 10.62 12.23
CA ILE A 433 -29.71 10.59 13.68
C ILE A 433 -29.71 9.14 14.19
N THR A 434 -30.57 8.30 13.62
CA THR A 434 -30.63 6.87 13.94
C THR A 434 -29.34 6.17 13.51
N LEU A 435 -28.83 6.50 12.32
CA LEU A 435 -27.55 6.00 11.81
C LEU A 435 -26.40 6.39 12.74
N LEU A 436 -26.39 7.64 13.23
CA LEU A 436 -25.42 8.15 14.21
C LEU A 436 -25.40 7.36 15.50
N LYS A 437 -26.57 7.17 16.07
CA LYS A 437 -26.72 6.39 17.31
C LYS A 437 -26.20 4.98 17.14
N ASN A 438 -26.54 4.34 16.03
CA ASN A 438 -26.03 3.01 15.73
C ASN A 438 -24.51 2.97 15.64
N TRP A 439 -23.88 4.02 15.12
CA TRP A 439 -22.44 4.13 15.08
C TRP A 439 -21.83 4.28 16.48
N ASP A 440 -22.37 5.21 17.27
CA ASP A 440 -21.88 5.47 18.62
C ASP A 440 -22.07 4.25 19.54
N GLU A 441 -23.09 3.44 19.29
CA GLU A 441 -23.34 2.16 19.98
C GLU A 441 -22.41 1.02 19.50
N GLY A 442 -21.44 1.31 18.62
CA GLY A 442 -20.52 0.32 18.05
C GLY A 442 -21.08 -0.48 16.88
N ASN A 443 -22.27 -0.11 16.41
CA ASN A 443 -22.87 -0.65 15.21
C ASN A 443 -22.36 0.15 14.01
N TYR A 444 -21.17 -0.16 13.52
CA TYR A 444 -20.60 0.53 12.37
C TYR A 444 -21.49 0.41 11.15
N PRO A 445 -21.73 1.53 10.43
CA PRO A 445 -22.74 1.57 9.38
C PRO A 445 -22.20 1.04 8.04
N ILE A 446 -21.53 -0.08 8.03
CA ILE A 446 -21.23 -0.80 6.81
C ILE A 446 -22.31 -1.86 6.63
N GLY A 447 -23.50 -1.41 6.34
CA GLY A 447 -24.63 -2.28 6.08
C GLY A 447 -24.66 -2.73 4.64
N GLY A 448 -25.30 -3.87 4.44
CA GLY A 448 -25.22 -4.59 3.20
C GLY A 448 -23.83 -5.22 3.03
N ILE A 449 -23.78 -6.41 2.52
CA ILE A 449 -22.51 -7.09 2.23
C ILE A 449 -22.23 -6.86 0.74
N PRO A 450 -21.10 -6.20 0.38
CA PRO A 450 -20.72 -6.05 -1.02
C PRO A 450 -20.44 -7.43 -1.62
N THR A 451 -20.79 -7.62 -2.87
CA THR A 451 -20.42 -8.85 -3.60
C THR A 451 -19.02 -8.72 -4.19
N ILE A 452 -18.29 -9.84 -4.23
CA ILE A 452 -16.93 -9.90 -4.81
C ILE A 452 -16.97 -10.72 -6.09
N ASP A 453 -16.61 -10.09 -7.21
CA ASP A 453 -16.63 -10.74 -8.53
C ASP A 453 -15.51 -11.77 -8.72
N GLU A 454 -15.46 -12.39 -9.89
CA GLU A 454 -14.45 -13.38 -10.28
C GLU A 454 -13.02 -12.79 -10.34
N ASN A 455 -12.88 -11.49 -10.44
CA ASN A 455 -11.60 -10.78 -10.45
C ASN A 455 -11.18 -10.25 -9.05
N GLY A 456 -11.98 -10.52 -8.01
CA GLY A 456 -11.77 -9.99 -6.67
C GLY A 456 -12.11 -8.50 -6.55
N LEU A 457 -12.97 -7.97 -7.44
CA LEU A 457 -13.42 -6.58 -7.39
C LEU A 457 -14.74 -6.47 -6.61
N PRO A 458 -14.80 -5.63 -5.57
CA PRO A 458 -16.03 -5.39 -4.83
C PRO A 458 -17.06 -4.60 -5.65
N ASN A 459 -18.31 -5.00 -5.53
CA ASN A 459 -19.47 -4.20 -5.91
C ASN A 459 -20.14 -3.65 -4.65
N LEU A 460 -20.11 -2.35 -4.46
CA LEU A 460 -20.58 -1.66 -3.26
C LEU A 460 -22.05 -1.25 -3.32
N ALA A 461 -22.77 -1.53 -4.40
CA ALA A 461 -24.17 -1.17 -4.54
C ALA A 461 -25.08 -1.71 -3.40
N PRO A 462 -24.87 -2.92 -2.84
CA PRO A 462 -25.64 -3.36 -1.68
C PRO A 462 -25.47 -2.45 -0.44
N MET A 463 -24.28 -1.91 -0.23
CA MET A 463 -24.00 -0.98 0.87
C MET A 463 -24.68 0.38 0.64
N GLU A 464 -24.71 0.86 -0.60
CA GLU A 464 -25.39 2.10 -0.99
C GLU A 464 -26.91 1.95 -0.80
N THR A 465 -27.49 0.83 -1.25
CA THR A 465 -28.91 0.52 -1.09
C THR A 465 -29.30 0.44 0.39
N ALA A 466 -28.42 -0.05 1.25
CA ALA A 466 -28.62 -0.08 2.69
C ALA A 466 -28.45 1.29 3.38
N GLY A 467 -28.07 2.34 2.65
CA GLY A 467 -27.94 3.71 3.16
C GLY A 467 -26.67 4.02 3.94
N TYR A 468 -25.67 3.13 3.92
CA TYR A 468 -24.45 3.30 4.71
C TYR A 468 -23.32 3.99 3.97
N ILE A 469 -23.38 4.01 2.65
CA ILE A 469 -22.46 4.75 1.79
C ILE A 469 -23.23 5.62 0.82
N THR A 470 -22.59 6.69 0.39
CA THR A 470 -23.16 7.60 -0.61
C THR A 470 -22.18 7.77 -1.75
N THR A 471 -22.70 7.82 -2.96
CA THR A 471 -21.89 8.10 -4.14
C THR A 471 -21.30 9.50 -4.07
N PHE A 472 -19.97 9.61 -4.17
CA PHE A 472 -19.29 10.89 -4.31
C PHE A 472 -19.23 11.38 -5.75
N TYR A 473 -18.90 10.46 -6.62
CA TYR A 473 -18.80 10.70 -8.05
C TYR A 473 -19.46 9.54 -8.76
N LYS A 474 -20.49 9.84 -9.52
CA LYS A 474 -21.15 8.85 -10.37
C LYS A 474 -20.53 8.97 -11.75
N MET A 475 -19.86 7.93 -12.18
CA MET A 475 -19.49 7.82 -13.58
C MET A 475 -20.78 7.61 -14.38
N SER A 476 -21.00 8.47 -15.37
CA SER A 476 -22.16 8.43 -16.27
C SER A 476 -22.05 7.28 -17.26
#